data_10ff5f26d76829d887a64fd7c0aba209
#
_entry.id   10ff5f26d76829d887a64fd7c0aba209
#
_cell.length_a   1.000
_cell.length_b   1.000
_cell.length_c   1.000
_cell.angle_alpha   90.00
_cell.angle_beta   90.00
_cell.angle_gamma   90.00
#
_symmetry.space_group_name_H-M   'P 1'
#
loop_
_entity.id
_entity.type
_entity.pdbx_description
1 polymer ?
#
loop_
_entity_poly.entity_id
_entity_poly.type
_entity_poly.pdbx_seq_one_letter_code
_entity_poly.pdbx_strand_id
1 'polypeptide(L)'
;MKRFFGFALVLGLSLMGIGCGSNSSSPGSNFQPAAVFVTGEDAPLSSVVGFSLTLNSITLNEQGGSTATVLSTPTTVDFARLLGLRSPLAFNSVTPGSYTSATFVLANPMISYVDMTQNPPALNTYTGALPQNPDSITVNFPSPMVVASNGLAGLKMEVDIRKSISVDATGQIVLNGSGQAIVNPVIYAKATKASDPDGEVTDLMGGLVSVNAGNNSFVLQGPYGRELTISVNSNTQFNSGWNINNLAAPAFVGVQGRFQADGSLMASGVEVVTSSQSFVSGRVLQVGTNGSGHLQVTMWIGETGADMVSWVDTIQTIDINAVTQYDICFMDNPFTNALFDSTSIEVGQRIFIGGSFVNSVFTPAMISLRRQGMYGTLDVGHVTITNGNAGNFLLNNNGLVGYSVGGPVTVNTYNVTFFFNLTGLSQLQSETTAIPLVTRGLLLKDPVSGTTQFYAGVVADPPQN
;
A
#
# COMPACT_ATOMS: atom_id res chain seq x y z
N MET A 1 -33.82 27.79 18.07
CA MET A 1 -32.89 27.57 19.21
C MET A 1 -31.53 27.21 18.65
N LYS A 2 -30.59 28.16 18.66
CA LYS A 2 -29.22 27.99 18.16
C LYS A 2 -28.39 27.45 19.31
N ARG A 3 -27.71 26.29 19.11
CA ARG A 3 -26.68 25.81 20.03
C ARG A 3 -25.32 25.95 19.33
N PHE A 4 -24.54 26.92 19.79
CA PHE A 4 -23.13 27.06 19.52
C PHE A 4 -22.37 26.02 20.35
N PHE A 5 -21.51 25.22 19.71
CA PHE A 5 -20.45 24.45 20.37
C PHE A 5 -19.14 25.22 20.19
N GLY A 6 -18.65 25.77 21.30
CA GLY A 6 -17.35 26.41 21.35
C GLY A 6 -16.23 25.37 21.46
N PHE A 7 -15.23 25.47 20.59
CA PHE A 7 -13.98 24.75 20.71
C PHE A 7 -13.09 25.45 21.72
N ALA A 8 -12.78 24.78 22.83
CA ALA A 8 -11.82 25.25 23.81
C ALA A 8 -10.42 24.80 23.40
N LEU A 9 -9.57 25.76 23.02
CA LEU A 9 -8.14 25.59 22.78
C LEU A 9 -7.44 25.45 24.14
N VAL A 10 -6.94 24.25 24.46
CA VAL A 10 -6.11 24.00 25.64
C VAL A 10 -4.64 24.14 25.24
N LEU A 11 -4.03 25.26 25.55
CA LEU A 11 -2.59 25.49 25.52
C LEU A 11 -1.95 24.78 26.72
N GLY A 12 -1.30 23.64 26.48
CA GLY A 12 -0.50 22.94 27.48
C GLY A 12 0.93 23.48 27.50
N LEU A 13 1.27 24.31 28.47
CA LEU A 13 2.66 24.69 28.81
C LEU A 13 3.33 23.50 29.51
N SER A 14 4.28 22.84 28.88
CA SER A 14 5.14 21.86 29.54
C SER A 14 6.34 22.57 30.17
N LEU A 15 6.36 22.65 31.51
CA LEU A 15 7.54 23.03 32.29
C LEU A 15 8.64 21.98 32.17
N MET A 16 9.80 22.44 31.71
CA MET A 16 11.05 21.66 31.83
C MET A 16 11.48 21.60 33.29
N GLY A 17 11.36 20.42 33.89
CA GLY A 17 11.99 20.11 35.19
C GLY A 17 13.46 19.72 35.00
N ILE A 18 14.39 20.60 35.37
CA ILE A 18 15.81 20.27 35.47
C ILE A 18 16.00 19.52 36.81
N GLY A 19 16.10 18.20 36.72
CA GLY A 19 16.44 17.35 37.86
C GLY A 19 17.93 17.02 37.83
N CYS A 20 18.76 17.66 38.67
CA CYS A 20 20.10 17.17 39.02
C CYS A 20 19.98 15.94 39.93
N GLY A 21 20.35 14.78 39.44
CA GLY A 21 20.45 13.53 40.19
C GLY A 21 21.83 12.89 40.02
N SER A 22 22.48 12.73 41.13
CA SER A 22 23.81 12.22 41.50
C SER A 22 24.37 11.06 40.64
N ASN A 23 25.66 11.22 40.29
CA ASN A 23 26.56 10.22 39.74
C ASN A 23 26.63 8.93 40.58
N SER A 24 26.21 7.83 39.97
CA SER A 24 26.74 6.51 40.24
C SER A 24 27.40 6.01 38.94
N SER A 25 28.71 6.03 38.89
CA SER A 25 29.52 5.52 37.80
C SER A 25 29.49 3.99 37.78
N SER A 26 28.50 3.42 37.07
CA SER A 26 28.67 2.10 36.45
C SER A 26 29.36 2.31 35.11
N PRO A 27 30.25 1.41 34.64
CA PRO A 27 30.80 1.51 33.29
C PRO A 27 29.65 1.28 32.32
N GLY A 28 28.94 2.35 31.96
CA GLY A 28 27.89 2.33 31.00
C GLY A 28 28.48 2.03 29.62
N SER A 29 28.13 0.89 29.06
CA SER A 29 28.22 0.68 27.63
C SER A 29 27.44 1.82 26.97
N ASN A 30 28.14 2.72 26.25
CA ASN A 30 27.57 3.76 25.43
C ASN A 30 26.85 3.10 24.22
N PHE A 31 25.76 2.41 24.48
CA PHE A 31 24.88 1.94 23.42
C PHE A 31 24.20 3.15 22.82
N GLN A 32 24.65 3.55 21.66
CA GLN A 32 23.92 4.53 20.86
C GLN A 32 22.67 3.84 20.32
N PRO A 33 21.49 4.44 20.45
CA PRO A 33 20.25 3.84 19.96
C PRO A 33 20.35 3.59 18.44
N ALA A 34 19.78 2.48 18.01
CA ALA A 34 19.65 2.13 16.61
C ALA A 34 18.20 2.29 16.20
N ALA A 35 17.95 2.47 14.90
CA ALA A 35 16.62 2.68 14.38
C ALA A 35 16.09 1.43 13.65
N VAL A 36 14.79 1.17 13.80
CA VAL A 36 14.07 0.15 13.02
C VAL A 36 12.85 0.76 12.38
N PHE A 37 12.74 0.61 11.05
CA PHE A 37 11.52 0.88 10.30
C PHE A 37 10.74 -0.40 10.04
N VAL A 38 9.41 -0.30 9.96
CA VAL A 38 8.51 -1.40 9.59
C VAL A 38 7.74 -0.99 8.35
N THR A 39 7.74 -1.87 7.34
CA THR A 39 6.89 -1.73 6.16
C THR A 39 5.87 -2.86 6.13
N GLY A 40 4.62 -2.53 5.72
CA GLY A 40 3.54 -3.47 5.50
C GLY A 40 3.33 -3.74 4.02
N GLU A 41 2.93 -4.95 3.71
CA GLU A 41 2.57 -5.44 2.37
C GLU A 41 1.46 -6.48 2.49
N ASP A 42 0.81 -6.83 1.38
CA ASP A 42 -0.30 -7.80 1.34
C ASP A 42 -0.23 -8.77 0.15
N ALA A 43 -0.85 -9.95 0.33
CA ALA A 43 -1.21 -10.89 -0.72
C ALA A 43 -2.75 -10.95 -0.85
N PRO A 44 -3.31 -10.60 -2.03
CA PRO A 44 -4.73 -10.29 -2.19
C PRO A 44 -5.66 -11.51 -2.19
N LEU A 45 -6.91 -11.29 -1.78
CA LEU A 45 -8.03 -12.19 -2.01
C LEU A 45 -9.03 -11.53 -2.96
N SER A 46 -9.54 -12.29 -3.92
CA SER A 46 -10.52 -11.82 -4.91
C SER A 46 -11.76 -11.23 -4.21
N SER A 47 -12.24 -10.11 -4.72
CA SER A 47 -13.42 -9.37 -4.20
C SER A 47 -13.26 -8.76 -2.79
N VAL A 48 -12.18 -9.03 -2.05
CA VAL A 48 -11.86 -8.30 -0.83
C VAL A 48 -11.13 -7.00 -1.21
N VAL A 49 -11.80 -5.88 -1.01
CA VAL A 49 -11.28 -4.55 -1.35
C VAL A 49 -10.75 -3.81 -0.12
N GLY A 50 -11.18 -4.22 1.08
CA GLY A 50 -10.69 -3.72 2.36
C GLY A 50 -10.47 -4.86 3.34
N PHE A 51 -9.32 -4.87 4.04
CA PHE A 51 -9.03 -5.76 5.16
C PHE A 51 -8.26 -5.01 6.23
N SER A 52 -8.97 -4.48 7.19
CA SER A 52 -8.40 -3.70 8.27
C SER A 52 -8.12 -4.54 9.50
N LEU A 53 -6.92 -4.38 10.08
CA LEU A 53 -6.50 -4.91 11.37
C LEU A 53 -5.94 -3.78 12.23
N THR A 54 -6.27 -3.74 13.50
CA THR A 54 -5.59 -2.89 14.47
C THR A 54 -4.34 -3.59 14.98
N LEU A 55 -3.16 -3.05 14.63
CA LEU A 55 -1.88 -3.43 15.20
C LEU A 55 -1.75 -2.73 16.55
N ASN A 56 -1.97 -3.44 17.65
CA ASN A 56 -1.82 -2.89 19.00
C ASN A 56 -0.35 -2.67 19.36
N SER A 57 0.52 -3.61 18.96
CA SER A 57 1.97 -3.49 19.12
C SER A 57 2.74 -4.38 18.15
N ILE A 58 4.00 -4.00 17.91
CA ILE A 58 5.01 -4.83 17.25
C ILE A 58 6.25 -4.84 18.17
N THR A 59 6.67 -6.03 18.60
CA THR A 59 7.79 -6.23 19.49
C THR A 59 8.79 -7.20 18.87
N LEU A 60 10.06 -6.80 18.81
CA LEU A 60 11.17 -7.65 18.40
C LEU A 60 11.65 -8.47 19.59
N ASN A 61 11.96 -9.74 19.36
CA ASN A 61 12.45 -10.64 20.39
C ASN A 61 13.90 -11.05 20.08
N GLU A 62 14.79 -10.82 21.04
CA GLU A 62 16.19 -11.18 20.97
C GLU A 62 16.41 -12.64 21.41
N GLN A 63 17.45 -13.28 20.91
CA GLN A 63 17.78 -14.66 21.25
C GLN A 63 18.04 -14.87 22.77
N GLY A 64 18.44 -13.82 23.48
CA GLY A 64 18.65 -13.82 24.94
C GLY A 64 17.41 -13.57 25.79
N GLY A 65 16.23 -13.41 25.19
CA GLY A 65 14.96 -13.14 25.87
C GLY A 65 14.66 -11.66 26.10
N SER A 66 15.55 -10.74 25.73
CA SER A 66 15.29 -9.29 25.71
C SER A 66 14.29 -8.96 24.58
N THR A 67 13.56 -7.87 24.76
CA THR A 67 12.59 -7.40 23.74
C THR A 67 12.77 -5.92 23.46
N ALA A 68 12.38 -5.51 22.22
CA ALA A 68 12.35 -4.10 21.83
C ALA A 68 11.05 -3.79 21.09
N THR A 69 10.29 -2.80 21.56
CA THR A 69 9.03 -2.39 20.96
C THR A 69 9.28 -1.42 19.81
N VAL A 70 8.78 -1.77 18.62
CA VAL A 70 8.88 -0.94 17.41
C VAL A 70 7.59 -0.14 17.17
N LEU A 71 6.43 -0.74 17.45
CA LEU A 71 5.13 -0.07 17.44
C LEU A 71 4.50 -0.19 18.81
N SER A 72 4.23 0.95 19.47
CA SER A 72 3.59 1.01 20.80
C SER A 72 2.23 1.71 20.78
N THR A 73 1.93 2.45 19.74
CA THR A 73 0.64 3.13 19.57
C THR A 73 -0.24 2.30 18.65
N PRO A 74 -1.44 1.86 19.10
CA PRO A 74 -2.34 1.10 18.25
C PRO A 74 -2.63 1.84 16.94
N THR A 75 -2.49 1.13 15.83
CA THR A 75 -2.65 1.68 14.49
C THR A 75 -3.52 0.73 13.68
N THR A 76 -4.64 1.20 13.16
CA THR A 76 -5.47 0.41 12.24
C THR A 76 -4.93 0.55 10.82
N VAL A 77 -4.64 -0.59 10.20
CA VAL A 77 -4.06 -0.69 8.87
C VAL A 77 -5.01 -1.47 7.98
N ASP A 78 -5.38 -0.90 6.84
CA ASP A 78 -6.07 -1.63 5.79
C ASP A 78 -5.03 -2.29 4.87
N PHE A 79 -4.81 -3.58 5.08
CA PHE A 79 -3.83 -4.36 4.33
C PHE A 79 -4.23 -4.56 2.87
N ALA A 80 -5.51 -4.65 2.55
CA ALA A 80 -5.93 -4.79 1.15
C ALA A 80 -5.53 -3.60 0.27
N ARG A 81 -5.29 -2.42 0.85
CA ARG A 81 -4.73 -1.26 0.15
C ARG A 81 -3.25 -1.41 -0.16
N LEU A 82 -2.54 -2.26 0.59
CA LEU A 82 -1.10 -2.45 0.46
C LEU A 82 -0.74 -3.46 -0.63
N LEU A 83 -1.72 -3.90 -1.39
CA LEU A 83 -1.54 -4.81 -2.50
C LEU A 83 -0.56 -4.27 -3.54
N GLY A 84 0.62 -4.86 -3.60
CA GLY A 84 1.70 -4.41 -4.45
C GLY A 84 2.39 -3.11 -4.00
N LEU A 85 2.07 -2.61 -2.80
CA LEU A 85 2.63 -1.39 -2.23
C LEU A 85 3.32 -1.71 -0.91
N ARG A 86 4.40 -1.00 -0.62
CA ARG A 86 5.06 -1.02 0.68
C ARG A 86 4.85 0.31 1.36
N SER A 87 4.05 0.29 2.43
CA SER A 87 3.72 1.47 3.22
C SER A 87 4.46 1.45 4.55
N PRO A 88 4.94 2.58 5.06
CA PRO A 88 5.58 2.66 6.36
C PRO A 88 4.54 2.49 7.48
N LEU A 89 4.75 1.48 8.35
CA LEU A 89 3.88 1.21 9.49
C LEU A 89 4.44 1.74 10.80
N ALA A 90 5.76 1.68 10.98
CA ALA A 90 6.42 2.15 12.19
C ALA A 90 7.86 2.61 11.90
N PHE A 91 8.35 3.48 12.78
CA PHE A 91 9.77 3.83 12.93
C PHE A 91 10.02 4.07 14.41
N ASN A 92 11.01 3.40 14.98
CA ASN A 92 11.37 3.60 16.39
C ASN A 92 12.85 3.31 16.64
N SER A 93 13.38 3.89 17.71
CA SER A 93 14.70 3.56 18.21
C SER A 93 14.64 2.29 19.06
N VAL A 94 15.58 1.39 18.84
CA VAL A 94 15.67 0.11 19.56
C VAL A 94 17.08 -0.11 20.11
N THR A 95 17.22 -1.00 21.07
CA THR A 95 18.53 -1.45 21.56
C THR A 95 19.27 -2.20 20.45
N PRO A 96 20.55 -1.91 20.18
CA PRO A 96 21.36 -2.74 19.30
C PRO A 96 21.38 -4.19 19.77
N GLY A 97 21.21 -5.14 18.83
CA GLY A 97 21.14 -6.55 19.16
C GLY A 97 20.85 -7.44 17.97
N SER A 98 20.65 -8.73 18.23
CA SER A 98 20.29 -9.74 17.24
C SER A 98 18.92 -10.30 17.56
N TYR A 99 17.93 -9.90 16.78
CA TYR A 99 16.52 -10.28 16.96
C TYR A 99 16.17 -11.45 16.05
N THR A 100 15.56 -12.48 16.62
CA THR A 100 15.24 -13.73 15.91
C THR A 100 13.78 -13.86 15.50
N SER A 101 12.90 -13.03 16.09
CA SER A 101 11.48 -13.03 15.79
C SER A 101 10.82 -11.68 16.07
N ALA A 102 9.60 -11.51 15.60
CA ALA A 102 8.73 -10.42 16.01
C ALA A 102 7.38 -10.95 16.48
N THR A 103 6.84 -10.30 17.53
CA THR A 103 5.47 -10.54 18.02
C THR A 103 4.57 -9.40 17.61
N PHE A 104 3.46 -9.74 16.95
CA PHE A 104 2.41 -8.84 16.49
C PHE A 104 1.19 -9.05 17.34
N VAL A 105 0.64 -8.00 17.94
CA VAL A 105 -0.62 -8.05 18.68
C VAL A 105 -1.69 -7.38 17.85
N LEU A 106 -2.70 -8.15 17.44
CA LEU A 106 -3.73 -7.80 16.48
C LEU A 106 -5.11 -7.73 17.13
N ALA A 107 -5.94 -6.82 16.64
CA ALA A 107 -7.33 -6.69 17.10
C ALA A 107 -8.24 -6.16 15.97
N ASN A 108 -9.56 -6.26 16.22
CA ASN A 108 -10.62 -5.58 15.47
C ASN A 108 -10.54 -5.77 13.93
N PRO A 109 -10.52 -7.00 13.40
CA PRO A 109 -10.54 -7.19 11.96
C PRO A 109 -11.87 -6.72 11.36
N MET A 110 -11.76 -6.02 10.22
CA MET A 110 -12.89 -5.59 9.38
C MET A 110 -12.61 -6.00 7.94
N ILE A 111 -13.61 -6.48 7.24
CA ILE A 111 -13.51 -6.94 5.85
C ILE A 111 -14.55 -6.22 5.02
N SER A 112 -14.11 -5.59 3.93
CA SER A 112 -14.98 -5.03 2.90
C SER A 112 -14.89 -5.91 1.65
N TYR A 113 -16.01 -6.53 1.33
CA TYR A 113 -16.17 -7.48 0.24
C TYR A 113 -17.12 -6.94 -0.80
N VAL A 114 -16.71 -6.93 -2.07
CA VAL A 114 -17.56 -6.52 -3.19
C VAL A 114 -18.18 -7.74 -3.85
N ASP A 115 -19.49 -7.84 -3.80
CA ASP A 115 -20.27 -8.83 -4.54
C ASP A 115 -20.49 -8.36 -5.98
N MET A 116 -19.66 -8.88 -6.89
CA MET A 116 -19.73 -8.59 -8.32
C MET A 116 -20.85 -9.34 -9.06
N THR A 117 -21.58 -10.24 -8.39
CA THR A 117 -22.74 -10.92 -8.98
C THR A 117 -23.99 -10.04 -8.98
N GLN A 118 -23.98 -8.99 -8.18
CA GLN A 118 -25.02 -7.96 -8.15
C GLN A 118 -24.82 -6.93 -9.25
N ASN A 119 -25.92 -6.33 -9.73
CA ASN A 119 -25.88 -5.21 -10.69
C ASN A 119 -26.81 -4.10 -10.24
N PRO A 120 -26.30 -2.96 -9.72
CA PRO A 120 -24.86 -2.62 -9.56
C PRO A 120 -24.17 -3.51 -8.52
N PRO A 121 -22.82 -3.58 -8.54
CA PRO A 121 -22.03 -4.28 -7.53
C PRO A 121 -22.38 -3.81 -6.12
N ALA A 122 -22.45 -4.75 -5.16
CA ALA A 122 -22.81 -4.46 -3.79
C ALA A 122 -21.62 -4.61 -2.84
N LEU A 123 -21.49 -3.68 -1.89
CA LEU A 123 -20.48 -3.75 -0.83
C LEU A 123 -21.07 -4.41 0.41
N ASN A 124 -20.42 -5.45 0.89
CA ASN A 124 -20.71 -6.08 2.17
C ASN A 124 -19.54 -5.86 3.12
N THR A 125 -19.84 -5.39 4.33
CA THR A 125 -18.82 -5.18 5.37
C THR A 125 -19.07 -6.14 6.53
N TYR A 126 -18.01 -6.85 6.96
CA TYR A 126 -18.06 -7.82 8.04
C TYR A 126 -17.06 -7.44 9.13
N THR A 127 -17.51 -7.51 10.40
CA THR A 127 -16.55 -7.61 11.51
C THR A 127 -15.96 -9.01 11.49
N GLY A 128 -14.66 -9.12 11.75
CA GLY A 128 -13.98 -10.41 11.83
C GLY A 128 -13.93 -10.95 13.26
N ALA A 129 -13.92 -12.27 13.38
CA ALA A 129 -13.64 -12.98 14.62
C ALA A 129 -12.22 -13.55 14.54
N LEU A 130 -11.32 -13.09 15.43
CA LEU A 130 -10.00 -13.66 15.66
C LEU A 130 -10.11 -14.88 16.59
N PRO A 131 -9.13 -15.82 16.56
CA PRO A 131 -9.04 -16.91 17.53
C PRO A 131 -9.03 -16.40 18.98
N GLN A 132 -8.36 -15.27 19.19
CA GLN A 132 -8.37 -14.47 20.42
C GLN A 132 -8.48 -12.98 20.03
N ASN A 133 -9.03 -12.14 20.89
CA ASN A 133 -9.12 -10.71 20.62
C ASN A 133 -8.71 -9.90 21.87
N PRO A 134 -7.49 -9.28 21.92
CA PRO A 134 -6.47 -9.27 20.85
C PRO A 134 -5.77 -10.62 20.67
N ASP A 135 -5.35 -10.91 19.44
CA ASP A 135 -4.55 -12.08 19.12
C ASP A 135 -3.06 -11.74 19.04
N SER A 136 -2.22 -12.67 19.48
CA SER A 136 -0.77 -12.47 19.55
C SER A 136 -0.05 -13.52 18.72
N ILE A 137 0.61 -13.07 17.64
CA ILE A 137 1.28 -13.93 16.69
C ILE A 137 2.79 -13.63 16.73
N THR A 138 3.60 -14.67 17.00
CA THR A 138 5.06 -14.57 16.92
C THR A 138 5.53 -15.23 15.63
N VAL A 139 6.29 -14.47 14.84
CA VAL A 139 6.89 -14.92 13.58
C VAL A 139 8.40 -14.96 13.73
N ASN A 140 8.98 -16.14 13.52
CA ASN A 140 10.44 -16.31 13.51
C ASN A 140 11.00 -15.81 12.18
N PHE A 141 12.15 -15.13 12.23
CA PHE A 141 12.82 -14.66 11.04
C PHE A 141 13.63 -15.80 10.39
N PRO A 142 13.65 -15.90 9.04
CA PRO A 142 14.51 -16.85 8.34
C PRO A 142 15.99 -16.68 8.66
N SER A 143 16.40 -15.45 8.95
CA SER A 143 17.74 -15.07 9.42
C SER A 143 17.61 -13.97 10.47
N PRO A 144 18.41 -13.96 11.53
CA PRO A 144 18.34 -12.94 12.56
C PRO A 144 18.47 -11.52 12.00
N MET A 145 17.66 -10.60 12.50
CA MET A 145 17.80 -9.17 12.22
C MET A 145 18.86 -8.58 13.13
N VAL A 146 20.01 -8.26 12.54
CA VAL A 146 21.12 -7.61 13.27
C VAL A 146 20.95 -6.11 13.21
N VAL A 147 20.75 -5.49 14.37
CA VAL A 147 20.63 -4.04 14.54
C VAL A 147 21.92 -3.53 15.18
N ALA A 148 22.77 -2.89 14.39
CA ALA A 148 24.04 -2.35 14.87
C ALA A 148 23.84 -1.02 15.62
N SER A 149 24.77 -0.65 16.50
CA SER A 149 24.78 0.69 17.13
C SER A 149 24.82 1.78 16.05
N ASN A 150 24.00 2.81 16.17
CA ASN A 150 23.77 3.86 15.15
C ASN A 150 23.33 3.32 13.78
N GLY A 151 22.92 2.06 13.71
CA GLY A 151 22.48 1.41 12.47
C GLY A 151 21.00 1.66 12.19
N LEU A 152 20.64 1.41 10.95
CA LEU A 152 19.25 1.34 10.48
C LEU A 152 18.98 -0.07 9.98
N ALA A 153 17.96 -0.71 10.55
CA ALA A 153 17.45 -1.99 10.09
C ALA A 153 15.97 -1.88 9.72
N GLY A 154 15.46 -2.79 8.92
CA GLY A 154 14.06 -2.84 8.51
C GLY A 154 13.42 -4.16 8.91
N LEU A 155 12.14 -4.11 9.21
CA LEU A 155 11.25 -5.24 9.34
C LEU A 155 10.20 -5.15 8.24
N LYS A 156 10.22 -6.08 7.29
CA LYS A 156 9.13 -6.27 6.34
C LYS A 156 8.09 -7.18 6.98
N MET A 157 6.84 -6.72 7.03
CA MET A 157 5.67 -7.48 7.44
C MET A 157 4.75 -7.67 6.24
N GLU A 158 4.23 -8.86 6.06
CA GLU A 158 3.25 -9.19 5.03
C GLU A 158 2.09 -9.96 5.65
N VAL A 159 0.86 -9.53 5.37
CA VAL A 159 -0.35 -10.25 5.78
C VAL A 159 -0.89 -10.98 4.56
N ASP A 160 -0.97 -12.30 4.61
CA ASP A 160 -1.59 -13.09 3.53
C ASP A 160 -3.11 -13.14 3.74
N ILE A 161 -3.84 -12.21 3.13
CA ILE A 161 -5.30 -12.10 3.25
C ILE A 161 -5.99 -13.39 2.80
N ARG A 162 -5.49 -14.05 1.75
CA ARG A 162 -6.06 -15.29 1.21
C ARG A 162 -6.04 -16.45 2.21
N LYS A 163 -4.97 -16.51 3.02
CA LYS A 163 -4.83 -17.52 4.06
C LYS A 163 -5.46 -17.09 5.37
N SER A 164 -5.65 -15.76 5.55
CA SER A 164 -6.18 -15.18 6.78
C SER A 164 -7.70 -15.19 6.85
N ILE A 165 -8.40 -15.09 5.72
CA ILE A 165 -9.86 -15.04 5.65
C ILE A 165 -10.38 -16.37 5.14
N SER A 166 -11.32 -16.97 5.88
CA SER A 166 -12.00 -18.20 5.45
C SER A 166 -13.04 -17.89 4.37
N VAL A 167 -12.92 -18.57 3.24
CA VAL A 167 -13.90 -18.53 2.13
C VAL A 167 -14.40 -19.93 1.84
N ASP A 168 -15.64 -20.04 1.34
CA ASP A 168 -16.21 -21.30 0.90
C ASP A 168 -15.74 -21.67 -0.53
N ALA A 169 -16.21 -22.79 -1.05
CA ALA A 169 -15.87 -23.28 -2.38
C ALA A 169 -16.33 -22.36 -3.52
N THR A 170 -17.23 -21.40 -3.24
CA THR A 170 -17.71 -20.40 -4.21
C THR A 170 -16.97 -19.08 -4.09
N GLY A 171 -16.04 -18.95 -3.12
CA GLY A 171 -15.28 -17.73 -2.84
C GLY A 171 -16.00 -16.71 -1.96
N GLN A 172 -17.14 -17.10 -1.34
CA GLN A 172 -17.86 -16.25 -0.39
C GLN A 172 -17.24 -16.31 0.99
N ILE A 173 -17.29 -15.18 1.73
CA ILE A 173 -16.78 -15.11 3.12
C ILE A 173 -17.57 -16.06 4.02
N VAL A 174 -16.85 -16.90 4.76
CA VAL A 174 -17.45 -17.81 5.76
C VAL A 174 -17.69 -17.04 7.05
N LEU A 175 -18.95 -17.07 7.51
CA LEU A 175 -19.35 -16.43 8.77
C LEU A 175 -19.50 -17.47 9.89
N ASN A 176 -19.14 -17.07 11.12
CA ASN A 176 -19.43 -17.85 12.32
C ASN A 176 -20.92 -17.72 12.73
N GLY A 177 -21.31 -18.43 13.77
CA GLY A 177 -22.70 -18.40 14.27
C GLY A 177 -23.19 -17.03 14.77
N SER A 178 -22.30 -16.05 14.92
CA SER A 178 -22.62 -14.66 15.30
C SER A 178 -22.63 -13.71 14.10
N GLY A 179 -22.49 -14.21 12.87
CA GLY A 179 -22.47 -13.39 11.66
C GLY A 179 -21.14 -12.64 11.42
N GLN A 180 -20.07 -13.03 12.10
CA GLN A 180 -18.74 -12.45 11.91
C GLN A 180 -17.92 -13.32 10.95
N ALA A 181 -17.09 -12.69 10.13
CA ALA A 181 -16.15 -13.39 9.27
C ALA A 181 -15.09 -14.14 10.12
N ILE A 182 -14.76 -15.37 9.74
CA ILE A 182 -13.71 -16.13 10.40
C ILE A 182 -12.35 -15.66 9.89
N VAL A 183 -11.55 -15.11 10.80
CA VAL A 183 -10.23 -14.55 10.50
C VAL A 183 -9.15 -15.24 11.32
N ASN A 184 -8.21 -15.90 10.65
CA ASN A 184 -7.02 -16.52 11.23
C ASN A 184 -5.78 -15.87 10.61
N PRO A 185 -5.25 -14.77 11.18
CA PRO A 185 -4.23 -13.98 10.52
C PRO A 185 -2.95 -14.78 10.24
N VAL A 186 -2.54 -14.80 8.98
CA VAL A 186 -1.27 -15.39 8.53
C VAL A 186 -0.32 -14.26 8.20
N ILE A 187 0.76 -14.16 8.98
CA ILE A 187 1.75 -13.10 8.87
C ILE A 187 3.10 -13.69 8.53
N TYR A 188 3.76 -13.11 7.54
CA TYR A 188 5.18 -13.31 7.26
C TYR A 188 5.96 -12.08 7.70
N ALA A 189 7.14 -12.32 8.25
CA ALA A 189 8.01 -11.24 8.66
C ALA A 189 9.47 -11.61 8.40
N LYS A 190 10.24 -10.66 7.88
CA LYS A 190 11.68 -10.82 7.68
C LYS A 190 12.45 -9.54 7.91
N ALA A 191 13.71 -9.71 8.28
CA ALA A 191 14.67 -8.61 8.30
C ALA A 191 14.94 -8.09 6.89
N THR A 192 15.09 -6.78 6.75
CA THR A 192 15.51 -6.12 5.50
C THR A 192 16.44 -4.96 5.82
N LYS A 193 17.11 -4.41 4.82
CA LYS A 193 17.90 -3.19 4.92
C LYS A 193 17.26 -2.09 4.11
N ALA A 194 17.47 -0.84 4.49
CA ALA A 194 16.99 0.30 3.69
C ALA A 194 17.54 0.27 2.25
N SER A 195 18.74 -0.31 2.04
CA SER A 195 19.36 -0.47 0.71
C SER A 195 18.75 -1.60 -0.12
N ASP A 196 18.08 -2.56 0.51
CA ASP A 196 17.51 -3.70 -0.20
C ASP A 196 16.30 -3.27 -1.05
N PRO A 197 15.96 -3.99 -2.12
CA PRO A 197 14.71 -3.74 -2.85
C PRO A 197 13.47 -3.76 -1.96
N ASP A 198 13.46 -4.64 -0.96
CA ASP A 198 12.37 -4.75 0.02
C ASP A 198 12.35 -3.63 1.07
N GLY A 199 13.45 -2.89 1.23
CA GLY A 199 13.54 -1.75 2.13
C GLY A 199 12.98 -0.45 1.54
N GLU A 200 12.58 -0.46 0.28
CA GLU A 200 12.01 0.71 -0.38
C GLU A 200 10.52 0.86 -0.06
N VAL A 201 10.13 2.05 0.37
CA VAL A 201 8.72 2.48 0.45
C VAL A 201 8.27 2.84 -0.96
N THR A 202 7.14 2.29 -1.42
CA THR A 202 6.61 2.54 -2.75
C THR A 202 5.20 3.13 -2.65
N ASP A 203 4.92 4.16 -3.46
CA ASP A 203 3.60 4.80 -3.54
C ASP A 203 3.04 5.22 -2.14
N LEU A 204 3.88 5.83 -1.30
CA LEU A 204 3.43 6.49 -0.09
C LEU A 204 2.64 7.74 -0.50
N MET A 205 1.32 7.71 -0.30
CA MET A 205 0.47 8.84 -0.64
C MET A 205 0.05 9.61 0.61
N GLY A 206 -0.08 10.92 0.51
CA GLY A 206 -0.50 11.74 1.63
C GLY A 206 -0.69 13.22 1.32
N GLY A 207 -1.32 13.93 2.25
CA GLY A 207 -1.47 15.37 2.19
C GLY A 207 -0.17 16.10 2.53
N LEU A 208 0.20 17.10 1.76
CA LEU A 208 1.33 17.96 2.05
C LEU A 208 1.00 18.87 3.25
N VAL A 209 1.80 18.76 4.31
CA VAL A 209 1.63 19.57 5.54
C VAL A 209 2.45 20.85 5.45
N SER A 210 3.73 20.74 5.11
CA SER A 210 4.64 21.90 5.04
C SER A 210 5.81 21.62 4.10
N VAL A 211 6.43 22.69 3.60
CA VAL A 211 7.63 22.63 2.75
C VAL A 211 8.74 23.46 3.37
N ASN A 212 9.94 22.89 3.43
CA ASN A 212 11.18 23.58 3.80
C ASN A 212 12.19 23.45 2.65
N ALA A 213 12.01 24.28 1.63
CA ALA A 213 12.86 24.26 0.44
C ALA A 213 14.34 24.56 0.76
N GLY A 214 14.61 25.37 1.80
CA GLY A 214 15.98 25.68 2.23
C GLY A 214 16.75 24.47 2.76
N ASN A 215 16.04 23.49 3.31
CA ASN A 215 16.60 22.21 3.80
C ASN A 215 16.32 21.04 2.86
N ASN A 216 15.79 21.30 1.65
CA ASN A 216 15.41 20.27 0.69
C ASN A 216 14.50 19.19 1.33
N SER A 217 13.47 19.61 2.04
CA SER A 217 12.55 18.69 2.70
C SER A 217 11.12 19.22 2.73
N PHE A 218 10.17 18.30 2.92
CA PHE A 218 8.77 18.61 3.19
C PHE A 218 8.19 17.58 4.15
N VAL A 219 7.06 17.91 4.77
CA VAL A 219 6.33 17.01 5.66
C VAL A 219 5.06 16.55 4.97
N LEU A 220 4.88 15.24 4.96
CA LEU A 220 3.72 14.57 4.41
C LEU A 220 2.91 13.93 5.55
N GLN A 221 1.61 14.19 5.60
CA GLN A 221 0.70 13.41 6.41
C GLN A 221 0.34 12.14 5.62
N GLY A 222 1.05 11.07 5.92
CA GLY A 222 0.86 9.76 5.29
C GLY A 222 -0.42 9.06 5.77
N PRO A 223 -0.64 7.83 5.30
CA PRO A 223 -1.72 6.99 5.79
C PRO A 223 -1.57 6.80 7.30
N TYR A 224 -2.70 6.56 7.97
CA TYR A 224 -2.76 6.35 9.44
C TYR A 224 -2.47 7.62 10.28
N GLY A 225 -2.54 8.83 9.67
CA GLY A 225 -2.39 10.11 10.35
C GLY A 225 -0.97 10.43 10.83
N ARG A 226 0.05 9.68 10.36
CA ARG A 226 1.45 9.94 10.72
C ARG A 226 2.06 10.98 9.82
N GLU A 227 2.77 11.92 10.41
CA GLU A 227 3.61 12.84 9.70
C GLU A 227 4.99 12.23 9.44
N LEU A 228 5.43 12.31 8.20
CA LEU A 228 6.73 11.83 7.74
C LEU A 228 7.51 12.99 7.11
N THR A 229 8.74 13.18 7.56
CA THR A 229 9.67 14.09 6.90
C THR A 229 10.25 13.41 5.66
N ILE A 230 10.05 14.04 4.52
CA ILE A 230 10.56 13.60 3.22
C ILE A 230 11.73 14.51 2.85
N SER A 231 12.90 13.90 2.68
CA SER A 231 14.11 14.57 2.19
C SER A 231 14.26 14.35 0.69
N VAL A 232 14.70 15.37 -0.02
CA VAL A 232 14.97 15.31 -1.46
C VAL A 232 16.40 15.73 -1.75
N ASN A 233 16.95 15.27 -2.87
CA ASN A 233 18.27 15.66 -3.34
C ASN A 233 18.31 15.78 -4.87
N SER A 234 19.49 16.00 -5.46
CA SER A 234 19.65 16.13 -6.91
C SER A 234 19.25 14.89 -7.72
N ASN A 235 19.13 13.72 -7.08
CA ASN A 235 18.72 12.46 -7.73
C ASN A 235 17.21 12.22 -7.59
N THR A 236 16.50 13.00 -6.76
CA THR A 236 15.04 12.88 -6.61
C THR A 236 14.35 13.35 -7.88
N GLN A 237 13.55 12.48 -8.46
CA GLN A 237 12.75 12.81 -9.64
C GLN A 237 11.38 13.38 -9.20
N PHE A 238 10.96 14.45 -9.85
CA PHE A 238 9.62 15.02 -9.71
C PHE A 238 8.85 14.85 -11.02
N ASN A 239 7.55 14.69 -10.95
CA ASN A 239 6.73 14.75 -12.15
C ASN A 239 6.78 16.15 -12.80
N SER A 240 6.45 16.21 -14.11
CA SER A 240 6.64 17.39 -14.94
C SER A 240 6.07 18.67 -14.32
N GLY A 241 6.89 19.73 -14.31
CA GLY A 241 6.53 21.05 -13.79
C GLY A 241 6.71 21.23 -12.28
N TRP A 242 7.04 20.17 -11.53
CA TRP A 242 7.20 20.24 -10.07
C TRP A 242 8.67 20.12 -9.64
N ASN A 243 8.95 20.73 -8.51
CA ASN A 243 10.23 20.62 -7.78
C ASN A 243 10.01 21.15 -6.34
N ILE A 244 11.01 21.01 -5.48
CA ILE A 244 10.90 21.41 -4.08
C ILE A 244 10.58 22.90 -3.87
N ASN A 245 10.95 23.79 -4.81
CA ASN A 245 10.77 25.24 -4.66
C ASN A 245 9.36 25.71 -5.04
N ASN A 246 8.62 24.94 -5.84
CA ASN A 246 7.24 25.26 -6.22
C ASN A 246 6.20 24.32 -5.60
N LEU A 247 6.64 23.34 -4.80
CA LEU A 247 5.75 22.49 -4.01
C LEU A 247 5.08 23.32 -2.92
N ALA A 248 3.76 23.30 -2.85
CA ALA A 248 2.98 24.09 -1.89
C ALA A 248 1.70 23.37 -1.47
N ALA A 249 1.28 23.56 -0.22
CA ALA A 249 -0.02 23.10 0.26
C ALA A 249 -1.16 24.03 -0.24
N PRO A 250 -2.39 23.53 -0.48
CA PRO A 250 -2.75 22.13 -0.40
C PRO A 250 -2.24 21.33 -1.61
N ALA A 251 -1.71 20.15 -1.38
CA ALA A 251 -1.38 19.17 -2.41
C ALA A 251 -1.51 17.76 -1.84
N PHE A 252 -1.86 16.80 -2.68
CA PHE A 252 -1.78 15.38 -2.40
C PHE A 252 -0.62 14.80 -3.18
N VAL A 253 0.30 14.16 -2.48
CA VAL A 253 1.63 13.81 -3.01
C VAL A 253 1.89 12.32 -2.83
N GLY A 254 2.37 11.67 -3.89
CA GLY A 254 2.93 10.34 -3.87
C GLY A 254 4.45 10.39 -3.73
N VAL A 255 5.01 9.51 -2.90
CA VAL A 255 6.45 9.43 -2.67
C VAL A 255 6.93 7.99 -2.76
N GLN A 256 8.03 7.78 -3.43
CA GLN A 256 8.82 6.56 -3.40
C GLN A 256 10.20 6.89 -2.80
N GLY A 257 10.71 6.03 -1.91
CA GLY A 257 11.98 6.34 -1.27
C GLY A 257 12.42 5.33 -0.22
N ARG A 258 13.45 5.70 0.54
CA ARG A 258 14.08 4.84 1.54
C ARG A 258 14.28 5.56 2.86
N PHE A 259 14.00 4.87 3.96
CA PHE A 259 14.25 5.41 5.29
C PHE A 259 15.72 5.72 5.50
N GLN A 260 15.97 6.79 6.26
CA GLN A 260 17.25 7.18 6.81
C GLN A 260 17.29 6.91 8.32
N ALA A 261 18.49 6.95 8.88
CA ALA A 261 18.69 6.65 10.31
C ALA A 261 18.01 7.66 11.25
N ASP A 262 17.73 8.86 10.77
CA ASP A 262 17.03 9.92 11.52
C ASP A 262 15.48 9.81 11.44
N GLY A 263 14.97 8.80 10.72
CA GLY A 263 13.53 8.58 10.52
C GLY A 263 12.92 9.32 9.35
N SER A 264 13.67 10.18 8.66
CA SER A 264 13.22 10.76 7.41
C SER A 264 13.22 9.74 6.28
N LEU A 265 12.43 9.99 5.23
CA LEU A 265 12.44 9.21 4.00
C LEU A 265 13.18 10.02 2.91
N MET A 266 14.31 9.48 2.40
CA MET A 266 14.96 10.04 1.22
C MET A 266 14.18 9.62 -0.01
N ALA A 267 13.56 10.58 -0.70
CA ALA A 267 12.76 10.32 -1.87
C ALA A 267 13.63 10.04 -3.10
N SER A 268 13.32 8.94 -3.81
CA SER A 268 13.78 8.69 -5.18
C SER A 268 12.82 9.30 -6.21
N GLY A 269 11.51 9.33 -5.90
CA GLY A 269 10.47 9.91 -6.72
C GLY A 269 9.43 10.67 -5.89
N VAL A 270 8.96 11.79 -6.41
CA VAL A 270 7.90 12.63 -5.85
C VAL A 270 6.91 12.98 -6.96
N GLU A 271 5.66 12.65 -6.75
CA GLU A 271 4.57 12.95 -7.67
C GLU A 271 3.54 13.85 -6.97
N VAL A 272 3.34 15.05 -7.47
CA VAL A 272 2.16 15.84 -7.09
C VAL A 272 0.99 15.29 -7.90
N VAL A 273 0.14 14.51 -7.22
CA VAL A 273 -1.01 13.83 -7.84
C VAL A 273 -2.12 14.83 -8.13
N THR A 274 -2.38 15.71 -7.17
CA THR A 274 -3.32 16.84 -7.35
C THR A 274 -2.97 17.97 -6.38
N SER A 275 -3.27 19.18 -6.79
CA SER A 275 -3.28 20.38 -5.92
C SER A 275 -4.68 20.64 -5.31
N SER A 276 -5.67 19.79 -5.59
CA SER A 276 -7.01 19.86 -4.99
C SER A 276 -7.07 19.05 -3.69
N GLN A 277 -7.89 19.51 -2.75
CA GLN A 277 -8.23 18.74 -1.55
C GLN A 277 -9.33 17.70 -1.80
N SER A 278 -10.07 17.85 -2.90
CA SER A 278 -11.18 16.95 -3.25
C SER A 278 -10.69 15.88 -4.21
N PHE A 279 -10.65 14.65 -3.75
CA PHE A 279 -10.30 13.49 -4.57
C PHE A 279 -10.91 12.20 -4.01
N VAL A 280 -10.96 11.20 -4.87
CA VAL A 280 -11.23 9.81 -4.50
C VAL A 280 -10.19 8.88 -5.12
N SER A 281 -9.84 7.81 -4.43
CA SER A 281 -8.97 6.75 -4.91
C SER A 281 -9.56 5.39 -4.56
N GLY A 282 -9.50 4.44 -5.51
CA GLY A 282 -10.10 3.13 -5.27
C GLY A 282 -10.04 2.19 -6.46
N ARG A 283 -10.96 1.23 -6.49
CA ARG A 283 -11.04 0.18 -7.52
C ARG A 283 -12.24 0.38 -8.42
N VAL A 284 -12.01 0.32 -9.73
CA VAL A 284 -13.09 0.33 -10.74
C VAL A 284 -13.83 -0.99 -10.70
N LEU A 285 -15.13 -0.93 -10.49
CA LEU A 285 -16.03 -2.09 -10.43
C LEU A 285 -16.90 -2.22 -11.68
N GLN A 286 -17.25 -1.08 -12.30
CA GLN A 286 -18.04 -1.06 -13.50
C GLN A 286 -17.72 0.20 -14.32
N VAL A 287 -17.73 0.06 -15.64
CA VAL A 287 -17.63 1.17 -16.59
C VAL A 287 -18.87 1.14 -17.46
N GLY A 288 -19.54 2.27 -17.63
CA GLY A 288 -20.78 2.36 -18.38
C GLY A 288 -21.10 3.78 -18.80
N THR A 289 -22.32 3.99 -19.30
CA THR A 289 -22.82 5.31 -19.66
C THR A 289 -24.15 5.57 -18.96
N ASN A 290 -24.41 6.82 -18.60
CA ASN A 290 -25.71 7.23 -18.08
C ASN A 290 -26.74 7.39 -19.22
N GLY A 291 -27.97 7.70 -18.85
CA GLY A 291 -29.09 7.91 -19.83
C GLY A 291 -28.85 9.04 -20.83
N SER A 292 -27.88 9.93 -20.59
CA SER A 292 -27.47 11.00 -21.52
C SER A 292 -26.23 10.62 -22.36
N GLY A 293 -25.75 9.38 -22.25
CA GLY A 293 -24.55 8.90 -22.96
C GLY A 293 -23.22 9.34 -22.36
N HIS A 294 -23.21 9.95 -21.16
CA HIS A 294 -21.98 10.33 -20.47
C HIS A 294 -21.32 9.12 -19.86
N LEU A 295 -20.00 9.00 -20.02
CA LEU A 295 -19.20 7.94 -19.42
C LEU A 295 -19.22 8.05 -17.89
N GLN A 296 -19.49 6.91 -17.24
CA GLN A 296 -19.53 6.78 -15.79
C GLN A 296 -18.64 5.64 -15.33
N VAL A 297 -18.01 5.84 -14.17
CA VAL A 297 -17.25 4.83 -13.47
C VAL A 297 -17.92 4.54 -12.14
N THR A 298 -18.31 3.29 -11.92
CA THR A 298 -18.69 2.82 -10.58
C THR A 298 -17.46 2.22 -9.92
N MET A 299 -17.11 2.72 -8.74
CA MET A 299 -15.91 2.29 -8.03
C MET A 299 -16.13 2.17 -6.54
N TRP A 300 -15.43 1.24 -5.91
CA TRP A 300 -15.22 1.23 -4.48
C TRP A 300 -14.19 2.30 -4.11
N ILE A 301 -14.52 3.11 -3.12
CA ILE A 301 -13.69 4.22 -2.66
C ILE A 301 -12.89 3.77 -1.44
N GLY A 302 -11.60 3.65 -1.60
CA GLY A 302 -10.68 3.29 -0.51
C GLY A 302 -10.07 4.49 0.21
N GLU A 303 -9.96 5.63 -0.47
CA GLU A 303 -9.32 6.84 0.08
C GLU A 303 -9.93 8.09 -0.55
N THR A 304 -10.01 9.17 0.24
CA THR A 304 -10.58 10.43 -0.20
C THR A 304 -9.81 11.63 0.35
N GLY A 305 -10.06 12.79 -0.24
CA GLY A 305 -9.78 14.06 0.39
C GLY A 305 -10.60 14.27 1.67
N ALA A 306 -10.13 15.19 2.53
CA ALA A 306 -10.73 15.43 3.83
C ALA A 306 -12.19 15.91 3.77
N ASP A 307 -12.60 16.53 2.69
CA ASP A 307 -13.96 17.01 2.44
C ASP A 307 -14.94 15.92 1.97
N MET A 308 -14.42 14.74 1.64
CA MET A 308 -15.20 13.60 1.09
C MET A 308 -15.09 12.33 1.96
N VAL A 309 -14.66 12.44 3.21
CA VAL A 309 -14.39 11.30 4.10
C VAL A 309 -15.58 10.33 4.25
N SER A 310 -16.81 10.81 4.08
CA SER A 310 -18.03 9.98 4.12
C SER A 310 -18.13 8.98 2.95
N TRP A 311 -17.31 9.14 1.92
CA TRP A 311 -17.28 8.23 0.77
C TRP A 311 -16.31 7.07 0.96
N VAL A 312 -15.43 7.15 1.97
CA VAL A 312 -14.49 6.04 2.27
C VAL A 312 -15.28 4.78 2.59
N ASP A 313 -14.85 3.67 2.02
CA ASP A 313 -15.47 2.35 2.16
C ASP A 313 -16.94 2.32 1.68
N THR A 314 -17.21 3.02 0.58
CA THR A 314 -18.50 2.99 -0.12
C THR A 314 -18.29 2.71 -1.61
N ILE A 315 -19.37 2.35 -2.30
CA ILE A 315 -19.41 2.31 -3.78
C ILE A 315 -20.06 3.59 -4.30
N GLN A 316 -19.37 4.26 -5.20
CA GLN A 316 -19.84 5.49 -5.83
C GLN A 316 -19.87 5.36 -7.35
N THR A 317 -20.87 5.95 -8.00
CA THR A 317 -20.89 6.11 -9.45
C THR A 317 -20.59 7.55 -9.79
N ILE A 318 -19.51 7.77 -10.54
CA ILE A 318 -18.96 9.08 -10.85
C ILE A 318 -19.09 9.32 -12.35
N ASP A 319 -19.72 10.43 -12.74
CA ASP A 319 -19.75 10.90 -14.13
C ASP A 319 -18.40 11.53 -14.46
N ILE A 320 -17.70 10.99 -15.44
CA ILE A 320 -16.36 11.45 -15.83
C ILE A 320 -16.34 12.19 -17.16
N ASN A 321 -17.48 12.61 -17.66
CA ASN A 321 -17.59 13.31 -18.93
C ASN A 321 -16.86 14.67 -18.96
N ALA A 322 -16.67 15.30 -17.80
CA ALA A 322 -15.96 16.57 -17.66
C ALA A 322 -14.44 16.41 -17.52
N VAL A 323 -13.93 15.18 -17.40
CA VAL A 323 -12.51 14.92 -17.25
C VAL A 323 -11.76 15.26 -18.52
N THR A 324 -10.71 16.09 -18.37
CA THR A 324 -9.88 16.55 -19.50
C THR A 324 -8.43 16.09 -19.39
N GLN A 325 -8.03 15.58 -18.22
CA GLN A 325 -6.67 15.12 -17.95
C GLN A 325 -6.68 13.65 -17.53
N TYR A 326 -5.88 12.86 -18.24
CA TYR A 326 -5.66 11.44 -17.95
C TYR A 326 -4.16 11.20 -17.83
N ASP A 327 -3.73 10.63 -16.70
CA ASP A 327 -2.33 10.39 -16.41
C ASP A 327 -2.08 8.94 -15.97
N ILE A 328 -0.87 8.47 -16.16
CA ILE A 328 -0.35 7.26 -15.52
C ILE A 328 0.54 7.70 -14.38
N CYS A 329 0.51 6.99 -13.24
CA CYS A 329 1.42 7.20 -12.13
C CYS A 329 2.84 7.45 -12.64
N PHE A 330 3.39 8.60 -12.31
CA PHE A 330 4.69 9.07 -12.80
C PHE A 330 5.82 8.04 -12.59
N MET A 331 5.83 7.37 -11.43
CA MET A 331 6.86 6.41 -11.07
C MET A 331 6.74 5.07 -11.83
N ASP A 332 5.61 4.84 -12.50
CA ASP A 332 5.36 3.62 -13.29
C ASP A 332 5.51 3.83 -14.79
N ASN A 333 5.57 5.09 -15.23
CA ASN A 333 5.61 5.45 -16.64
C ASN A 333 6.87 4.95 -17.41
N PRO A 334 8.07 4.78 -16.79
CA PRO A 334 9.26 4.38 -17.52
C PRO A 334 9.22 2.98 -18.16
N PHE A 335 8.35 2.08 -17.70
CA PHE A 335 8.29 0.72 -18.24
C PHE A 335 7.07 0.43 -19.12
N THR A 336 6.25 1.43 -19.41
CA THR A 336 5.19 1.32 -20.41
C THR A 336 5.11 2.58 -21.26
N ASN A 337 4.94 2.41 -22.58
CA ASN A 337 4.60 3.48 -23.52
C ASN A 337 3.08 3.55 -23.76
N ALA A 338 2.28 2.82 -22.98
CA ALA A 338 0.85 2.82 -23.11
C ALA A 338 0.26 4.19 -22.77
N LEU A 339 -0.74 4.60 -23.52
CA LEU A 339 -1.52 5.79 -23.24
C LEU A 339 -2.70 5.39 -22.36
N PHE A 340 -3.08 6.30 -21.47
CA PHE A 340 -4.26 6.16 -20.65
C PHE A 340 -5.23 7.32 -20.93
N ASP A 341 -6.45 6.99 -21.27
CA ASP A 341 -7.54 7.92 -21.58
C ASP A 341 -8.90 7.33 -21.17
N SER A 342 -9.99 8.02 -21.52
CA SER A 342 -11.34 7.56 -21.21
C SER A 342 -11.69 6.18 -21.78
N THR A 343 -11.07 5.78 -22.89
CA THR A 343 -11.32 4.47 -23.54
C THR A 343 -10.50 3.34 -22.93
N SER A 344 -9.54 3.69 -22.07
CA SER A 344 -8.61 2.76 -21.41
C SER A 344 -9.04 2.40 -19.99
N ILE A 345 -10.15 3.00 -19.51
CA ILE A 345 -10.66 2.69 -18.16
C ILE A 345 -11.35 1.33 -18.20
N GLU A 346 -10.92 0.43 -17.31
CA GLU A 346 -11.38 -0.96 -17.25
C GLU A 346 -11.67 -1.38 -15.80
N VAL A 347 -12.54 -2.37 -15.66
CA VAL A 347 -12.81 -3.01 -14.36
C VAL A 347 -11.52 -3.58 -13.76
N GLY A 348 -11.38 -3.48 -12.45
CA GLY A 348 -10.22 -3.97 -11.70
C GLY A 348 -9.06 -2.98 -11.61
N GLN A 349 -9.07 -1.88 -12.37
CA GLN A 349 -8.03 -0.84 -12.25
C GLN A 349 -8.09 -0.14 -10.89
N ARG A 350 -6.92 0.19 -10.36
CA ARG A 350 -6.78 1.17 -9.29
C ARG A 350 -6.59 2.55 -9.92
N ILE A 351 -7.52 3.45 -9.64
CA ILE A 351 -7.47 4.82 -10.16
C ILE A 351 -7.58 5.84 -9.04
N PHE A 352 -7.07 7.02 -9.31
CA PHE A 352 -7.24 8.23 -8.53
C PHE A 352 -8.01 9.23 -9.38
N ILE A 353 -9.04 9.86 -8.83
CA ILE A 353 -9.82 10.89 -9.50
C ILE A 353 -9.75 12.16 -8.66
N GLY A 354 -9.12 13.21 -9.19
CA GLY A 354 -9.08 14.55 -8.61
C GLY A 354 -10.14 15.46 -9.22
N GLY A 355 -10.66 16.38 -8.42
CA GLY A 355 -11.69 17.30 -8.87
C GLY A 355 -12.05 18.36 -7.84
N SER A 356 -13.27 18.80 -7.85
CA SER A 356 -13.84 19.72 -6.87
C SER A 356 -15.10 19.15 -6.23
N PHE A 357 -15.28 19.38 -4.93
CA PHE A 357 -16.45 18.93 -4.18
C PHE A 357 -17.18 20.15 -3.60
N VAL A 358 -18.32 20.47 -4.20
CA VAL A 358 -19.10 21.66 -3.85
C VAL A 358 -20.56 21.27 -3.68
N ASN A 359 -21.19 21.69 -2.59
CA ASN A 359 -22.60 21.38 -2.28
C ASN A 359 -22.93 19.89 -2.38
N SER A 360 -22.03 19.03 -1.89
CA SER A 360 -22.13 17.57 -1.95
C SER A 360 -22.13 16.97 -3.38
N VAL A 361 -21.66 17.73 -4.37
CA VAL A 361 -21.47 17.26 -5.73
C VAL A 361 -19.98 17.22 -6.04
N PHE A 362 -19.49 16.05 -6.44
CA PHE A 362 -18.12 15.87 -6.90
C PHE A 362 -18.05 16.05 -8.42
N THR A 363 -17.23 16.98 -8.87
CA THR A 363 -16.96 17.24 -10.28
C THR A 363 -15.53 16.84 -10.60
N PRO A 364 -15.30 15.70 -11.26
CA PRO A 364 -13.97 15.24 -11.60
C PRO A 364 -13.33 16.12 -12.68
N ALA A 365 -12.02 16.31 -12.59
CA ALA A 365 -11.23 17.07 -13.55
C ALA A 365 -10.08 16.25 -14.14
N MET A 366 -9.52 15.31 -13.35
CA MET A 366 -8.40 14.47 -13.77
C MET A 366 -8.57 13.03 -13.26
N ILE A 367 -8.03 12.07 -14.01
CA ILE A 367 -7.93 10.67 -13.61
C ILE A 367 -6.47 10.22 -13.78
N SER A 368 -5.92 9.58 -12.76
CA SER A 368 -4.61 8.96 -12.79
C SER A 368 -4.71 7.46 -12.55
N LEU A 369 -4.17 6.67 -13.47
CA LEU A 369 -4.01 5.23 -13.29
C LEU A 369 -2.89 4.96 -12.30
N ARG A 370 -3.16 4.12 -11.31
CA ARG A 370 -2.23 3.86 -10.19
C ARG A 370 -1.69 2.44 -10.23
N ARG A 371 -0.47 2.29 -9.73
CA ARG A 371 0.15 0.99 -9.50
C ARG A 371 -0.75 0.11 -8.64
N GLN A 372 -0.79 -1.18 -8.98
CA GLN A 372 -1.50 -2.21 -8.23
C GLN A 372 -0.76 -3.53 -8.26
N GLY A 373 -1.12 -4.43 -7.35
CA GLY A 373 -0.66 -5.81 -7.38
C GLY A 373 -1.69 -6.73 -8.04
N MET A 374 -1.19 -7.86 -8.51
CA MET A 374 -1.99 -9.00 -8.93
C MET A 374 -1.31 -10.28 -8.45
N TYR A 375 -2.08 -11.18 -7.90
CA TYR A 375 -1.64 -12.52 -7.50
C TYR A 375 -2.27 -13.57 -8.38
N GLY A 376 -1.51 -14.62 -8.68
CA GLY A 376 -2.02 -15.76 -9.42
C GLY A 376 -1.00 -16.90 -9.50
N THR A 377 -1.29 -17.85 -10.35
CA THR A 377 -0.37 -18.95 -10.66
C THR A 377 0.06 -18.88 -12.11
N LEU A 378 1.34 -19.15 -12.35
CA LEU A 378 1.90 -19.22 -13.70
C LEU A 378 1.12 -20.25 -14.54
N ASP A 379 0.66 -19.84 -15.71
CA ASP A 379 0.15 -20.78 -16.72
C ASP A 379 1.33 -21.35 -17.51
N VAL A 380 1.69 -22.57 -17.15
CA VAL A 380 2.89 -23.24 -17.68
C VAL A 380 2.81 -23.43 -19.19
N GLY A 381 3.92 -23.16 -19.87
CA GLY A 381 4.02 -23.25 -21.34
C GLY A 381 3.54 -21.99 -22.08
N HIS A 382 3.04 -21.00 -21.38
CA HIS A 382 2.58 -19.71 -21.95
C HIS A 382 3.51 -18.55 -21.56
N VAL A 383 4.82 -18.78 -21.68
CA VAL A 383 5.86 -17.75 -21.48
C VAL A 383 6.54 -17.47 -22.80
N THR A 384 6.52 -16.23 -23.23
CA THR A 384 7.18 -15.76 -24.46
C THR A 384 8.28 -14.78 -24.11
N ILE A 385 9.50 -15.05 -24.54
CA ILE A 385 10.66 -14.17 -24.41
C ILE A 385 10.92 -13.48 -25.73
N THR A 386 10.95 -12.15 -25.72
CA THR A 386 11.34 -11.38 -26.90
C THR A 386 12.82 -11.02 -26.86
N ASN A 387 13.31 -10.55 -25.72
CA ASN A 387 14.73 -10.20 -25.52
C ASN A 387 15.03 -10.05 -24.02
N GLY A 388 15.91 -10.87 -23.46
CA GLY A 388 16.27 -10.81 -22.04
C GLY A 388 15.05 -11.05 -21.15
N ASN A 389 14.68 -10.07 -20.34
CA ASN A 389 13.48 -10.08 -19.50
C ASN A 389 12.26 -9.44 -20.18
N ALA A 390 12.39 -8.96 -21.40
CA ALA A 390 11.26 -8.45 -22.16
C ALA A 390 10.48 -9.59 -22.81
N GLY A 391 9.16 -9.61 -22.61
CA GLY A 391 8.26 -10.63 -23.13
C GLY A 391 6.94 -10.64 -22.37
N ASN A 392 6.30 -11.79 -22.30
CA ASN A 392 5.06 -11.93 -21.53
C ASN A 392 4.87 -13.37 -21.04
N PHE A 393 3.95 -13.51 -20.10
CA PHE A 393 3.45 -14.79 -19.63
C PHE A 393 1.96 -14.69 -19.27
N LEU A 394 1.27 -15.82 -19.21
CA LEU A 394 -0.09 -15.87 -18.69
C LEU A 394 -0.06 -16.16 -17.19
N LEU A 395 -0.87 -15.41 -16.46
CA LEU A 395 -1.10 -15.60 -15.03
C LEU A 395 -2.58 -15.93 -14.81
N ASN A 396 -2.86 -17.11 -14.26
CA ASN A 396 -4.18 -17.48 -13.79
C ASN A 396 -4.46 -16.70 -12.48
N ASN A 397 -5.21 -15.60 -12.59
CA ASN A 397 -5.35 -14.66 -11.50
C ASN A 397 -6.26 -15.20 -10.37
N ASN A 398 -5.91 -14.86 -9.12
CA ASN A 398 -6.65 -15.27 -7.92
C ASN A 398 -7.11 -14.07 -7.06
N GLY A 399 -6.87 -12.84 -7.48
CA GLY A 399 -7.08 -11.71 -6.59
C GLY A 399 -7.37 -10.36 -7.27
N LEU A 400 -7.74 -10.36 -8.55
CA LEU A 400 -8.11 -9.12 -9.24
C LEU A 400 -9.63 -8.94 -9.17
N VAL A 401 -10.09 -7.88 -8.51
CA VAL A 401 -11.51 -7.54 -8.39
C VAL A 401 -12.13 -7.37 -9.78
N GLY A 402 -13.29 -7.99 -9.97
CA GLY A 402 -14.03 -7.95 -11.26
C GLY A 402 -13.58 -8.97 -12.28
N TYR A 403 -12.55 -9.77 -11.98
CA TYR A 403 -12.10 -10.89 -12.83
C TYR A 403 -12.50 -12.21 -12.19
N SER A 404 -12.91 -13.16 -13.03
CA SER A 404 -13.16 -14.51 -12.54
C SER A 404 -11.87 -15.11 -11.98
N VAL A 405 -11.97 -15.78 -10.83
CA VAL A 405 -10.85 -16.54 -10.27
C VAL A 405 -10.39 -17.61 -11.27
N GLY A 406 -9.10 -17.72 -11.50
CA GLY A 406 -8.50 -18.64 -12.47
C GLY A 406 -8.54 -18.14 -13.93
N GLY A 407 -9.14 -16.97 -14.20
CA GLY A 407 -9.09 -16.37 -15.53
C GLY A 407 -7.67 -15.91 -15.88
N PRO A 408 -7.14 -16.27 -17.08
CA PRO A 408 -5.79 -15.87 -17.46
C PRO A 408 -5.72 -14.38 -17.77
N VAL A 409 -4.67 -13.73 -17.27
CA VAL A 409 -4.30 -12.35 -17.59
C VAL A 409 -2.92 -12.35 -18.20
N THR A 410 -2.75 -11.70 -19.35
CA THR A 410 -1.43 -11.52 -19.95
C THR A 410 -0.64 -10.52 -19.12
N VAL A 411 0.54 -10.95 -18.66
CA VAL A 411 1.49 -10.12 -17.93
C VAL A 411 2.66 -9.79 -18.86
N ASN A 412 2.79 -8.53 -19.22
CA ASN A 412 3.90 -8.02 -20.01
C ASN A 412 5.07 -7.62 -19.11
N THR A 413 6.26 -8.01 -19.48
CA THR A 413 7.52 -7.68 -18.81
C THR A 413 8.46 -6.95 -19.76
N TYR A 414 9.40 -6.20 -19.19
CA TYR A 414 10.41 -5.42 -19.89
C TYR A 414 11.79 -5.73 -19.35
N ASN A 415 12.85 -5.28 -20.01
CA ASN A 415 14.21 -5.44 -19.49
C ASN A 415 14.44 -4.73 -18.15
N VAL A 416 13.61 -3.72 -17.83
CA VAL A 416 13.61 -3.00 -16.55
C VAL A 416 12.67 -3.62 -15.51
N THR A 417 11.90 -4.65 -15.86
CA THR A 417 11.09 -5.40 -14.90
C THR A 417 11.99 -6.08 -13.88
N PHE A 418 11.75 -5.82 -12.61
CA PHE A 418 12.51 -6.43 -11.54
C PHE A 418 11.91 -7.79 -11.15
N PHE A 419 12.75 -8.83 -11.18
CA PHE A 419 12.39 -10.18 -10.76
C PHE A 419 12.92 -10.40 -9.34
N PHE A 420 12.02 -10.64 -8.38
CA PHE A 420 12.37 -10.81 -6.97
C PHE A 420 12.25 -12.28 -6.56
N ASN A 421 13.32 -12.85 -5.99
CA ASN A 421 13.49 -14.29 -5.75
C ASN A 421 13.36 -15.17 -7.02
N LEU A 422 13.50 -14.56 -8.18
CA LEU A 422 13.45 -15.19 -9.49
C LEU A 422 14.64 -14.68 -10.29
N THR A 423 15.18 -15.53 -11.19
CA THR A 423 16.32 -15.13 -12.02
C THR A 423 15.91 -14.38 -13.28
N GLY A 424 14.62 -14.35 -13.61
CA GLY A 424 14.08 -13.66 -14.76
C GLY A 424 13.01 -14.46 -15.51
N LEU A 425 12.62 -13.94 -16.67
CA LEU A 425 11.58 -14.55 -17.50
C LEU A 425 11.97 -15.94 -18.02
N SER A 426 13.28 -16.18 -18.22
CA SER A 426 13.79 -17.50 -18.64
C SER A 426 13.56 -18.59 -17.59
N GLN A 427 13.59 -18.26 -16.30
CA GLN A 427 13.22 -19.19 -15.26
C GLN A 427 11.73 -19.57 -15.39
N LEU A 428 10.85 -18.60 -15.54
CA LEU A 428 9.40 -18.86 -15.70
C LEU A 428 9.12 -19.73 -16.92
N GLN A 429 9.89 -19.55 -18.00
CA GLN A 429 9.76 -20.38 -19.21
C GLN A 429 10.19 -21.84 -18.98
N SER A 430 11.12 -22.08 -18.06
CA SER A 430 11.62 -23.42 -17.73
C SER A 430 10.77 -24.16 -16.69
N GLU A 431 9.81 -23.48 -16.05
CA GLU A 431 8.93 -24.12 -15.08
C GLU A 431 8.03 -25.17 -15.74
N THR A 432 7.92 -26.32 -15.10
CA THR A 432 7.08 -27.44 -15.53
C THR A 432 5.84 -27.62 -14.68
N THR A 433 5.75 -26.87 -13.56
CA THR A 433 4.62 -26.86 -12.63
C THR A 433 4.15 -25.43 -12.43
N ALA A 434 2.85 -25.25 -12.18
CA ALA A 434 2.30 -23.95 -11.85
C ALA A 434 2.86 -23.47 -10.51
N ILE A 435 3.55 -22.33 -10.53
CA ILE A 435 4.08 -21.66 -9.34
C ILE A 435 3.26 -20.40 -9.02
N PRO A 436 3.09 -20.05 -7.74
CA PRO A 436 2.45 -18.80 -7.36
C PRO A 436 3.35 -17.62 -7.72
N LEU A 437 2.75 -16.53 -8.18
CA LEU A 437 3.44 -15.28 -8.52
C LEU A 437 2.66 -14.07 -8.00
N VAL A 438 3.40 -13.08 -7.55
CA VAL A 438 2.91 -11.72 -7.31
C VAL A 438 3.49 -10.82 -8.37
N THR A 439 2.63 -10.08 -9.05
CA THR A 439 3.05 -9.05 -10.01
C THR A 439 2.62 -7.67 -9.51
N ARG A 440 3.45 -6.66 -9.76
CA ARG A 440 3.17 -5.26 -9.41
C ARG A 440 3.35 -4.38 -10.63
N GLY A 441 2.36 -3.58 -10.96
CA GLY A 441 2.40 -2.76 -12.15
C GLY A 441 1.06 -2.11 -12.46
N LEU A 442 0.77 -1.98 -13.73
CA LEU A 442 -0.41 -1.29 -14.25
C LEU A 442 -1.33 -2.28 -14.99
N LEU A 443 -2.63 -2.18 -14.73
CA LEU A 443 -3.64 -2.85 -15.53
C LEU A 443 -4.10 -1.88 -16.63
N LEU A 444 -3.86 -2.21 -17.89
CA LEU A 444 -4.14 -1.34 -19.03
C LEU A 444 -4.78 -2.14 -20.16
N LYS A 445 -5.60 -1.46 -20.95
CA LYS A 445 -6.09 -1.99 -22.23
C LYS A 445 -4.95 -1.91 -23.25
N ASP A 446 -4.63 -3.02 -23.87
CA ASP A 446 -3.72 -3.04 -25.02
C ASP A 446 -4.40 -2.36 -26.22
N PRO A 447 -3.83 -1.29 -26.77
CA PRO A 447 -4.44 -0.55 -27.87
C PRO A 447 -4.52 -1.35 -29.17
N VAL A 448 -3.71 -2.41 -29.32
CA VAL A 448 -3.66 -3.26 -30.52
C VAL A 448 -4.70 -4.37 -30.45
N SER A 449 -4.67 -5.16 -29.37
CA SER A 449 -5.59 -6.30 -29.19
C SER A 449 -6.95 -5.91 -28.61
N GLY A 450 -7.06 -4.74 -28.00
CA GLY A 450 -8.23 -4.30 -27.25
C GLY A 450 -8.48 -5.10 -25.96
N THR A 451 -7.57 -6.00 -25.57
CA THR A 451 -7.67 -6.82 -24.38
C THR A 451 -7.00 -6.14 -23.20
N THR A 452 -7.52 -6.37 -22.00
CA THR A 452 -6.90 -5.86 -20.78
C THR A 452 -5.71 -6.73 -20.42
N GLN A 453 -4.54 -6.11 -20.19
CA GLN A 453 -3.27 -6.74 -19.90
C GLN A 453 -2.62 -6.09 -18.68
N PHE A 454 -1.75 -6.81 -18.02
CA PHE A 454 -1.00 -6.32 -16.88
C PHE A 454 0.46 -6.01 -17.30
N TYR A 455 0.91 -4.80 -17.02
CA TYR A 455 2.25 -4.31 -17.36
C TYR A 455 3.10 -4.29 -16.09
N ALA A 456 3.96 -5.30 -15.92
CA ALA A 456 4.66 -5.56 -14.68
C ALA A 456 5.98 -4.78 -14.56
N GLY A 457 6.09 -3.95 -13.52
CA GLY A 457 7.37 -3.41 -13.05
C GLY A 457 8.12 -4.36 -12.14
N VAL A 458 7.38 -5.24 -11.42
CA VAL A 458 7.94 -6.28 -10.55
C VAL A 458 7.21 -7.59 -10.76
N VAL A 459 7.97 -8.68 -10.79
CA VAL A 459 7.48 -10.07 -10.70
C VAL A 459 8.19 -10.75 -9.54
N ALA A 460 7.46 -11.34 -8.63
CA ALA A 460 8.01 -11.94 -7.41
C ALA A 460 7.46 -13.34 -7.17
N ASP A 461 8.31 -14.22 -6.67
CA ASP A 461 7.86 -15.42 -5.96
C ASP A 461 7.35 -14.97 -4.58
N PRO A 462 6.08 -15.26 -4.21
CA PRO A 462 5.56 -14.92 -2.89
C PRO A 462 6.32 -15.65 -1.79
N PRO A 463 6.30 -15.14 -0.55
CA PRO A 463 6.95 -15.80 0.56
C PRO A 463 6.47 -17.26 0.69
N GLN A 464 7.43 -18.18 0.65
CA GLN A 464 7.20 -19.59 0.98
C GLN A 464 7.38 -19.76 2.49
N ASN A 465 6.57 -20.62 3.11
CA ASN A 465 6.71 -21.00 4.51
C ASN A 465 7.96 -21.83 4.73
#